data_8c8384fdd6058100cecce6ad5cf14aeb
#
_entry.id   8c8384fdd6058100cecce6ad5cf14aeb
#
_cell.length_a   1.000
_cell.length_b   1.000
_cell.length_c   1.000
_cell.angle_alpha   90.00
_cell.angle_beta   90.00
_cell.angle_gamma   90.00
#
_symmetry.space_group_name_H-M   'P 1'
#
loop_
_entity.id
_entity.type
_entity.pdbx_description
1 polymer ?
#
loop_
_entity_poly.entity_id
_entity_poly.type
_entity_poly.pdbx_seq_one_letter_code
_entity_poly.pdbx_strand_id
1 'polypeptide(L)'
;MPELVPGIQQRIKALETFGLTITPNTLKIEEVTEENWATAWKKYYHPLQVTRFLTVVPSWEAYELKQADERVIRLDPGLAFGTGTHPTTILSLQALETYIRGNETILDVGTGSGVLSIASKALGAKHVHAYDLDDVAVKAAMDNIRLNDYAKDVTVKANDLLKGVTIEADIVVANILSEIIVPLIPEAYAVLKPGGLFLTSGIIEDKKELILSEQKKQGFTIIQVQQMKDWCSIVAKKPLAEDE
;
A
#
# COMPACT_ATOMS: atom_id res chain seq x y z
N MET A 1 34.24 15.65 5.28
CA MET A 1 33.81 14.32 5.74
C MET A 1 34.71 13.71 6.80
N PRO A 2 36.07 13.62 6.66
CA PRO A 2 36.94 13.02 7.71
C PRO A 2 36.84 13.68 9.08
N GLU A 3 36.59 14.98 9.14
CA GLU A 3 36.53 15.77 10.37
C GLU A 3 35.29 15.47 11.26
N LEU A 4 34.24 14.90 10.70
CA LEU A 4 33.00 14.58 11.46
C LEU A 4 33.09 13.24 12.21
N VAL A 5 33.96 12.34 11.76
CA VAL A 5 34.08 10.97 12.28
C VAL A 5 34.45 10.90 13.76
N PRO A 6 35.47 11.65 14.24
CA PRO A 6 35.83 11.64 15.66
C PRO A 6 34.69 12.11 16.55
N GLY A 7 33.94 13.13 16.09
CA GLY A 7 32.77 13.65 16.84
C GLY A 7 31.62 12.64 16.92
N ILE A 8 31.39 11.88 15.86
CA ILE A 8 30.36 10.82 15.84
C ILE A 8 30.79 9.67 16.75
N GLN A 9 32.04 9.23 16.68
CA GLN A 9 32.58 8.18 17.56
C GLN A 9 32.50 8.56 19.04
N GLN A 10 32.80 9.81 19.39
CA GLN A 10 32.70 10.30 20.75
C GLN A 10 31.24 10.33 21.25
N ARG A 11 30.29 10.73 20.40
CA ARG A 11 28.85 10.71 20.75
C ARG A 11 28.31 9.29 20.89
N ILE A 12 28.72 8.37 20.04
CA ILE A 12 28.36 6.94 20.15
C ILE A 12 28.88 6.38 21.47
N LYS A 13 30.16 6.66 21.82
CA LYS A 13 30.75 6.20 23.06
C LYS A 13 30.07 6.79 24.31
N ALA A 14 29.57 8.03 24.21
CA ALA A 14 28.81 8.66 25.29
C ALA A 14 27.46 7.98 25.59
N LEU A 15 26.89 7.19 24.65
CA LEU A 15 25.65 6.43 24.87
C LEU A 15 25.83 5.32 25.92
N GLU A 16 27.06 4.85 26.14
CA GLU A 16 27.36 3.87 27.19
C GLU A 16 27.06 4.44 28.61
N THR A 17 27.15 5.74 28.80
CA THR A 17 26.80 6.40 30.06
C THR A 17 25.31 6.34 30.39
N PHE A 18 24.48 6.05 29.39
CA PHE A 18 23.04 5.85 29.52
C PHE A 18 22.65 4.36 29.60
N GLY A 19 23.63 3.45 29.78
CA GLY A 19 23.37 2.01 29.90
C GLY A 19 23.13 1.28 28.60
N LEU A 20 23.44 1.89 27.47
CA LEU A 20 23.35 1.25 26.14
C LEU A 20 24.64 0.52 25.81
N THR A 21 24.57 -0.78 25.54
CA THR A 21 25.71 -1.56 25.08
C THR A 21 25.82 -1.44 23.55
N ILE A 22 26.95 -0.90 23.07
CA ILE A 22 27.19 -0.71 21.65
C ILE A 22 28.10 -1.83 21.17
N THR A 23 27.55 -2.75 20.36
CA THR A 23 28.31 -3.81 19.69
C THR A 23 27.87 -3.96 18.25
N PRO A 24 28.80 -3.94 17.27
CA PRO A 24 30.25 -3.70 17.37
C PRO A 24 30.58 -2.20 17.51
N ASN A 25 31.57 -1.87 18.33
CA ASN A 25 32.06 -0.50 18.55
C ASN A 25 33.03 -0.03 17.43
N THR A 26 32.64 -0.26 16.18
CA THR A 26 33.42 0.12 15.00
C THR A 26 32.57 0.94 14.04
N LEU A 27 32.92 2.21 13.87
CA LEU A 27 32.39 3.05 12.80
C LEU A 27 33.17 2.71 11.51
N LYS A 28 32.50 2.09 10.56
CA LYS A 28 33.00 1.90 9.20
C LYS A 28 32.50 3.06 8.35
N ILE A 29 33.46 3.70 7.65
CA ILE A 29 33.13 4.67 6.61
C ILE A 29 33.36 3.96 5.28
N GLU A 30 32.32 3.85 4.50
CA GLU A 30 32.39 3.34 3.14
C GLU A 30 32.04 4.48 2.19
N GLU A 31 32.82 4.65 1.15
CA GLU A 31 32.49 5.57 0.06
C GLU A 31 31.39 4.91 -0.77
N VAL A 32 30.18 5.46 -0.69
CA VAL A 32 29.04 4.96 -1.48
C VAL A 32 28.93 5.86 -2.71
N THR A 33 29.20 5.30 -3.89
CA THR A 33 28.88 5.98 -5.14
C THR A 33 27.36 6.04 -5.31
N GLU A 34 26.83 7.08 -5.98
CA GLU A 34 25.39 7.21 -6.23
C GLU A 34 24.79 5.95 -6.89
N GLU A 35 25.53 5.31 -7.81
CA GLU A 35 25.15 4.06 -8.46
C GLU A 35 25.04 2.89 -7.46
N ASN A 36 25.97 2.78 -6.52
CA ASN A 36 25.95 1.73 -5.51
C ASN A 36 24.82 1.92 -4.49
N TRP A 37 24.50 3.16 -4.16
CA TRP A 37 23.40 3.46 -3.26
C TRP A 37 22.04 3.19 -3.93
N ALA A 38 21.88 3.61 -5.19
CA ALA A 38 20.65 3.44 -5.95
C ALA A 38 20.26 1.96 -6.18
N THR A 39 21.20 1.03 -6.06
CA THR A 39 20.97 -0.40 -6.31
C THR A 39 21.20 -1.31 -5.10
N ALA A 40 21.89 -0.82 -4.05
CA ALA A 40 22.26 -1.63 -2.88
C ALA A 40 21.05 -2.22 -2.12
N TRP A 41 19.91 -1.54 -2.15
CA TRP A 41 18.68 -2.00 -1.51
C TRP A 41 17.99 -3.14 -2.28
N LYS A 42 18.22 -3.26 -3.62
CA LYS A 42 17.60 -4.31 -4.46
C LYS A 42 17.90 -5.72 -3.96
N LYS A 43 19.06 -5.95 -3.38
CA LYS A 43 19.48 -7.25 -2.83
C LYS A 43 18.66 -7.73 -1.62
N TYR A 44 17.85 -6.86 -1.03
CA TYR A 44 17.00 -7.20 0.10
C TYR A 44 15.55 -7.47 -0.31
N TYR A 45 15.21 -7.23 -1.59
CA TYR A 45 13.88 -7.50 -2.10
C TYR A 45 13.87 -8.81 -2.87
N HIS A 46 13.08 -9.74 -2.38
CA HIS A 46 12.89 -11.07 -2.97
C HIS A 46 11.41 -11.32 -3.22
N PRO A 47 11.06 -12.27 -4.10
CA PRO A 47 9.69 -12.65 -4.33
C PRO A 47 8.99 -13.02 -3.01
N LEU A 48 7.85 -12.41 -2.74
CA LEU A 48 7.06 -12.60 -1.54
C LEU A 48 5.65 -13.08 -1.91
N GLN A 49 5.31 -14.29 -1.53
CA GLN A 49 3.93 -14.75 -1.58
C GLN A 49 3.15 -14.10 -0.43
N VAL A 50 2.24 -13.18 -0.79
CA VAL A 50 1.49 -12.34 0.16
C VAL A 50 0.19 -13.02 0.58
N THR A 51 -0.45 -13.70 -0.36
CA THR A 51 -1.68 -14.46 -0.14
C THR A 51 -1.53 -15.83 -0.78
N ARG A 52 -2.60 -16.64 -0.79
CA ARG A 52 -2.60 -17.93 -1.49
C ARG A 52 -2.33 -17.75 -2.99
N PHE A 53 -2.91 -16.72 -3.59
CA PHE A 53 -2.89 -16.53 -5.04
C PHE A 53 -1.98 -15.39 -5.50
N LEU A 54 -1.61 -14.46 -4.61
CA LEU A 54 -0.84 -13.27 -4.98
C LEU A 54 0.62 -13.38 -4.52
N THR A 55 1.53 -13.23 -5.45
CA THR A 55 2.97 -13.12 -5.19
C THR A 55 3.50 -11.82 -5.79
N VAL A 56 4.12 -10.99 -4.94
CA VAL A 56 4.83 -9.78 -5.37
C VAL A 56 6.26 -10.15 -5.72
N VAL A 57 6.68 -9.81 -6.93
CA VAL A 57 7.99 -10.13 -7.48
C VAL A 57 8.69 -8.85 -7.94
N PRO A 58 9.92 -8.56 -7.43
CA PRO A 58 10.71 -7.45 -7.95
C PRO A 58 10.94 -7.57 -9.47
N SER A 59 10.92 -6.44 -10.19
CA SER A 59 11.01 -6.43 -11.66
C SER A 59 12.28 -7.08 -12.23
N TRP A 60 13.37 -7.08 -11.45
CA TRP A 60 14.68 -7.66 -11.81
C TRP A 60 14.86 -9.12 -11.43
N GLU A 61 13.90 -9.72 -10.69
CA GLU A 61 14.01 -11.12 -10.26
C GLU A 61 13.32 -12.05 -11.27
N ALA A 62 14.02 -13.13 -11.63
CA ALA A 62 13.39 -14.23 -12.32
C ALA A 62 12.45 -14.98 -11.37
N TYR A 63 11.26 -15.34 -11.84
CA TYR A 63 10.31 -16.04 -11.00
C TYR A 63 9.52 -17.05 -11.82
N GLU A 64 9.48 -18.29 -11.34
CA GLU A 64 8.65 -19.36 -11.88
C GLU A 64 7.43 -19.58 -10.97
N LEU A 65 6.26 -19.73 -11.59
CA LEU A 65 5.00 -19.96 -10.84
C LEU A 65 5.10 -21.25 -10.02
N LYS A 66 4.72 -21.16 -8.75
CA LYS A 66 4.70 -22.30 -7.83
C LYS A 66 3.42 -23.14 -7.96
N GLN A 67 2.35 -22.52 -8.46
CA GLN A 67 1.05 -23.14 -8.69
C GLN A 67 0.33 -22.49 -9.89
N ALA A 68 -0.56 -23.22 -10.53
CA ALA A 68 -1.19 -22.80 -11.78
C ALA A 68 -2.11 -21.58 -11.64
N ASP A 69 -2.69 -21.35 -10.46
CA ASP A 69 -3.60 -20.26 -10.12
C ASP A 69 -2.91 -19.06 -9.47
N GLU A 70 -1.58 -19.12 -9.33
CA GLU A 70 -0.78 -18.02 -8.81
C GLU A 70 -0.81 -16.81 -9.75
N ARG A 71 -0.98 -15.63 -9.17
CA ARG A 71 -0.95 -14.32 -9.85
C ARG A 71 0.28 -13.54 -9.40
N VAL A 72 1.15 -13.26 -10.34
CA VAL A 72 2.39 -12.52 -10.07
C VAL A 72 2.15 -11.04 -10.31
N ILE A 73 2.49 -10.22 -9.33
CA ILE A 73 2.51 -8.77 -9.40
C ILE A 73 3.98 -8.34 -9.51
N ARG A 74 4.38 -7.82 -10.66
CA ARG A 74 5.74 -7.31 -10.85
C ARG A 74 5.82 -5.85 -10.45
N LEU A 75 6.79 -5.53 -9.59
CA LEU A 75 7.01 -4.17 -9.09
C LEU A 75 8.48 -3.80 -9.17
N ASP A 76 8.74 -2.55 -9.49
CA ASP A 76 9.97 -1.84 -9.08
C ASP A 76 9.60 -1.01 -7.84
N PRO A 77 10.09 -1.38 -6.65
CA PRO A 77 9.73 -0.67 -5.41
C PRO A 77 10.10 0.81 -5.44
N GLY A 78 11.18 1.19 -6.16
CA GLY A 78 11.59 2.58 -6.35
C GLY A 78 11.53 3.43 -5.08
N LEU A 79 11.06 4.67 -5.25
CA LEU A 79 10.87 5.64 -4.16
C LEU A 79 9.40 5.70 -3.65
N ALA A 80 8.47 5.01 -4.32
CA ALA A 80 7.06 5.04 -3.93
C ALA A 80 6.75 4.00 -2.85
N PHE A 81 5.81 4.33 -1.95
CA PHE A 81 5.31 3.39 -0.94
C PHE A 81 4.51 2.25 -1.60
N GLY A 82 4.49 1.07 -0.95
CA GLY A 82 3.71 -0.07 -1.44
C GLY A 82 4.56 -1.17 -2.09
N THR A 83 5.66 -1.54 -1.44
CA THR A 83 6.60 -2.58 -1.92
C THR A 83 6.07 -4.02 -1.78
N GLY A 84 4.88 -4.21 -1.22
CA GLY A 84 4.29 -5.51 -0.95
C GLY A 84 4.65 -6.14 0.40
N THR A 85 5.74 -5.70 1.03
CA THR A 85 6.27 -6.32 2.27
C THR A 85 5.71 -5.72 3.57
N HIS A 86 5.19 -4.50 3.50
CA HIS A 86 4.67 -3.82 4.70
C HIS A 86 3.34 -4.47 5.16
N PRO A 87 3.10 -4.61 6.48
CA PRO A 87 1.86 -5.20 7.01
C PRO A 87 0.58 -4.60 6.43
N THR A 88 0.53 -3.28 6.23
CA THR A 88 -0.64 -2.60 5.67
C THR A 88 -0.92 -3.01 4.22
N THR A 89 0.11 -3.20 3.42
CA THR A 89 -0.01 -3.67 2.04
C THR A 89 -0.48 -5.12 2.01
N ILE A 90 0.08 -5.98 2.88
CA ILE A 90 -0.35 -7.38 3.02
C ILE A 90 -1.84 -7.44 3.38
N LEU A 91 -2.28 -6.70 4.39
CA LEU A 91 -3.68 -6.64 4.81
C LEU A 91 -4.60 -6.16 3.68
N SER A 92 -4.18 -5.15 2.91
CA SER A 92 -4.94 -4.65 1.76
C SER A 92 -5.07 -5.69 0.66
N LEU A 93 -3.98 -6.39 0.32
CA LEU A 93 -3.98 -7.46 -0.69
C LEU A 93 -4.85 -8.64 -0.27
N GLN A 94 -4.82 -9.04 1.01
CA GLN A 94 -5.70 -10.07 1.56
C GLN A 94 -7.17 -9.66 1.50
N ALA A 95 -7.49 -8.40 1.80
CA ALA A 95 -8.84 -7.89 1.67
C ALA A 95 -9.30 -7.89 0.20
N LEU A 96 -8.49 -7.39 -0.74
CA LEU A 96 -8.81 -7.43 -2.16
C LEU A 96 -9.06 -8.86 -2.65
N GLU A 97 -8.20 -9.83 -2.29
CA GLU A 97 -8.39 -11.25 -2.65
C GLU A 97 -9.71 -11.82 -2.06
N THR A 98 -10.07 -11.37 -0.86
CA THR A 98 -11.29 -11.83 -0.19
C THR A 98 -12.55 -11.27 -0.86
N TYR A 99 -12.54 -10.03 -1.36
CA TYR A 99 -13.75 -9.34 -1.76
C TYR A 99 -13.92 -9.12 -3.26
N ILE A 100 -12.89 -9.20 -4.07
CA ILE A 100 -13.01 -9.17 -5.53
C ILE A 100 -13.58 -10.50 -6.02
N ARG A 101 -14.63 -10.44 -6.84
CA ARG A 101 -15.30 -11.60 -7.46
C ARG A 101 -15.18 -11.63 -8.97
N GLY A 102 -14.70 -10.54 -9.55
CA GLY A 102 -14.59 -10.28 -10.97
C GLY A 102 -15.64 -9.26 -11.47
N ASN A 103 -15.21 -8.45 -12.43
CA ASN A 103 -16.01 -7.39 -13.05
C ASN A 103 -16.27 -6.12 -12.23
N GLU A 104 -15.67 -5.94 -11.06
CA GLU A 104 -15.81 -4.72 -10.25
C GLU A 104 -15.15 -3.50 -10.90
N THR A 105 -15.71 -2.32 -10.62
CA THR A 105 -15.06 -1.01 -10.77
C THR A 105 -14.42 -0.63 -9.45
N ILE A 106 -13.12 -0.41 -9.44
CA ILE A 106 -12.33 -0.14 -8.23
C ILE A 106 -11.68 1.23 -8.32
N LEU A 107 -11.75 2.00 -7.24
CA LEU A 107 -10.99 3.22 -7.05
C LEU A 107 -9.89 2.96 -6.00
N ASP A 108 -8.63 3.12 -6.40
CA ASP A 108 -7.45 2.98 -5.54
C ASP A 108 -6.94 4.38 -5.19
N VAL A 109 -7.09 4.77 -3.93
CA VAL A 109 -6.83 6.14 -3.45
C VAL A 109 -5.55 6.17 -2.62
N GLY A 110 -4.59 6.99 -3.05
CA GLY A 110 -3.23 6.95 -2.55
C GLY A 110 -2.50 5.72 -3.09
N THR A 111 -2.51 5.56 -4.42
CA THR A 111 -2.06 4.34 -5.09
C THR A 111 -0.57 4.03 -4.89
N GLY A 112 0.26 5.05 -4.64
CA GLY A 112 1.69 4.88 -4.41
C GLY A 112 2.38 4.16 -5.56
N SER A 113 2.88 2.96 -5.31
CA SER A 113 3.53 2.09 -6.31
C SER A 113 2.56 1.50 -7.35
N GLY A 114 1.25 1.62 -7.16
CA GLY A 114 0.22 0.96 -7.97
C GLY A 114 -0.06 -0.49 -7.60
N VAL A 115 0.53 -1.01 -6.51
CA VAL A 115 0.44 -2.43 -6.15
C VAL A 115 -1.00 -2.91 -5.96
N LEU A 116 -1.87 -2.12 -5.33
CA LEU A 116 -3.26 -2.50 -5.09
C LEU A 116 -4.08 -2.46 -6.39
N SER A 117 -3.82 -1.50 -7.26
CA SER A 117 -4.41 -1.42 -8.59
C SER A 117 -4.02 -2.61 -9.47
N ILE A 118 -2.75 -3.00 -9.48
CA ILE A 118 -2.25 -4.16 -10.22
C ILE A 118 -2.86 -5.44 -9.65
N ALA A 119 -2.89 -5.60 -8.32
CA ALA A 119 -3.52 -6.73 -7.65
C ALA A 119 -5.01 -6.83 -8.00
N SER A 120 -5.72 -5.72 -8.00
CA SER A 120 -7.14 -5.69 -8.36
C SER A 120 -7.39 -6.23 -9.77
N LYS A 121 -6.54 -5.86 -10.73
CA LYS A 121 -6.60 -6.41 -12.09
C LYS A 121 -6.26 -7.90 -12.14
N ALA A 122 -5.22 -8.33 -11.42
CA ALA A 122 -4.85 -9.74 -11.31
C ALA A 122 -5.98 -10.61 -10.76
N LEU A 123 -6.80 -10.05 -9.86
CA LEU A 123 -7.96 -10.71 -9.25
C LEU A 123 -9.24 -10.63 -10.10
N GLY A 124 -9.22 -9.94 -11.24
CA GLY A 124 -10.32 -9.93 -12.20
C GLY A 124 -11.21 -8.67 -12.17
N ALA A 125 -10.80 -7.60 -11.50
CA ALA A 125 -11.50 -6.33 -11.58
C ALA A 125 -11.59 -5.83 -13.03
N LYS A 126 -12.77 -5.32 -13.43
CA LYS A 126 -13.02 -4.86 -14.79
C LYS A 126 -12.38 -3.50 -15.05
N HIS A 127 -12.66 -2.54 -14.19
CA HIS A 127 -12.14 -1.18 -14.30
C HIS A 127 -11.42 -0.80 -13.00
N VAL A 128 -10.20 -0.27 -13.12
CA VAL A 128 -9.43 0.22 -11.99
C VAL A 128 -8.97 1.63 -12.29
N HIS A 129 -9.29 2.54 -11.39
CA HIS A 129 -8.86 3.94 -11.43
C HIS A 129 -8.01 4.22 -10.20
N ALA A 130 -6.76 4.57 -10.42
CA ALA A 130 -5.75 4.84 -9.41
C ALA A 130 -5.52 6.34 -9.28
N TYR A 131 -5.52 6.83 -8.07
CA TYR A 131 -5.32 8.24 -7.74
C TYR A 131 -4.22 8.42 -6.71
N ASP A 132 -3.40 9.44 -6.91
CA ASP A 132 -2.43 9.89 -5.92
C ASP A 132 -2.27 11.41 -6.03
N LEU A 133 -1.93 12.07 -4.93
CA LEU A 133 -1.66 13.51 -4.93
C LEU A 133 -0.25 13.82 -5.42
N ASP A 134 0.69 12.88 -5.24
CA ASP A 134 2.09 13.03 -5.58
C ASP A 134 2.36 12.56 -7.02
N ASP A 135 2.82 13.47 -7.88
CA ASP A 135 3.20 13.15 -9.26
C ASP A 135 4.30 12.08 -9.35
N VAL A 136 5.17 11.96 -8.34
CA VAL A 136 6.20 10.91 -8.28
C VAL A 136 5.54 9.55 -8.09
N ALA A 137 4.53 9.45 -7.23
CA ALA A 137 3.75 8.24 -7.03
C ALA A 137 2.94 7.89 -8.29
N VAL A 138 2.28 8.87 -8.92
CA VAL A 138 1.57 8.68 -10.19
C VAL A 138 2.48 8.08 -11.26
N LYS A 139 3.69 8.63 -11.42
CA LYS A 139 4.68 8.10 -12.35
C LYS A 139 5.11 6.68 -11.98
N ALA A 140 5.41 6.41 -10.72
CA ALA A 140 5.81 5.10 -10.23
C ALA A 140 4.72 4.05 -10.48
N ALA A 141 3.45 4.37 -10.20
CA ALA A 141 2.32 3.51 -10.48
C ALA A 141 2.21 3.19 -11.98
N MET A 142 2.32 4.20 -12.85
CA MET A 142 2.28 4.00 -14.31
C MET A 142 3.42 3.10 -14.80
N ASP A 143 4.63 3.27 -14.26
CA ASP A 143 5.80 2.47 -14.63
C ASP A 143 5.62 1.01 -14.17
N ASN A 144 5.12 0.78 -12.95
CA ASN A 144 4.83 -0.56 -12.42
C ASN A 144 3.67 -1.25 -13.18
N ILE A 145 2.62 -0.51 -13.52
CA ILE A 145 1.51 -1.05 -14.32
C ILE A 145 2.01 -1.60 -15.66
N ARG A 146 2.95 -0.92 -16.33
CA ARG A 146 3.55 -1.38 -17.60
C ARG A 146 4.29 -2.70 -17.48
N LEU A 147 4.78 -3.07 -16.29
CA LEU A 147 5.43 -4.35 -16.02
C LEU A 147 4.44 -5.54 -16.00
N ASN A 148 3.13 -5.25 -15.99
CA ASN A 148 2.06 -6.23 -15.82
C ASN A 148 1.07 -6.14 -16.98
N ASP A 149 1.18 -7.02 -17.97
CA ASP A 149 0.40 -6.96 -19.22
C ASP A 149 -1.12 -6.93 -18.99
N TYR A 150 -1.58 -7.64 -17.98
CA TYR A 150 -3.00 -7.73 -17.61
C TYR A 150 -3.55 -6.45 -16.93
N ALA A 151 -2.67 -5.52 -16.54
CA ALA A 151 -3.05 -4.29 -15.84
C ALA A 151 -2.92 -3.01 -16.70
N LYS A 152 -2.56 -3.12 -17.98
CA LYS A 152 -2.27 -1.97 -18.86
C LYS A 152 -3.45 -1.02 -19.07
N ASP A 153 -4.67 -1.45 -18.79
CA ASP A 153 -5.90 -0.65 -18.87
C ASP A 153 -6.27 0.07 -17.58
N VAL A 154 -5.42 -0.01 -16.53
CA VAL A 154 -5.59 0.80 -15.31
C VAL A 154 -5.38 2.27 -15.66
N THR A 155 -6.33 3.10 -15.24
CA THR A 155 -6.22 4.56 -15.40
C THR A 155 -5.56 5.15 -14.17
N VAL A 156 -4.42 5.83 -14.33
CA VAL A 156 -3.73 6.52 -13.24
C VAL A 156 -3.82 8.03 -13.44
N LYS A 157 -4.16 8.78 -12.40
CA LYS A 157 -4.27 10.24 -12.45
C LYS A 157 -3.81 10.88 -11.13
N ALA A 158 -3.21 12.05 -11.24
CA ALA A 158 -3.02 12.92 -10.08
C ALA A 158 -4.39 13.42 -9.60
N ASN A 159 -4.70 13.23 -8.32
CA ASN A 159 -5.94 13.71 -7.71
C ASN A 159 -5.81 13.85 -6.19
N ASP A 160 -6.47 14.84 -5.62
CA ASP A 160 -6.60 14.99 -4.17
C ASP A 160 -7.79 14.16 -3.69
N LEU A 161 -7.48 12.96 -3.17
CA LEU A 161 -8.46 11.94 -2.78
C LEU A 161 -9.44 11.64 -3.94
N LEU A 162 -10.74 11.78 -3.70
CA LEU A 162 -11.79 11.56 -4.70
C LEU A 162 -12.48 12.87 -5.12
N LYS A 163 -11.88 14.03 -4.89
CA LYS A 163 -12.47 15.33 -5.28
C LYS A 163 -12.76 15.35 -6.78
N GLY A 164 -14.02 15.63 -7.12
CA GLY A 164 -14.48 15.70 -8.51
C GLY A 164 -14.59 14.37 -9.23
N VAL A 165 -14.35 13.24 -8.57
CA VAL A 165 -14.58 11.91 -9.12
C VAL A 165 -16.08 11.60 -9.05
N THR A 166 -16.66 11.26 -10.22
CA THR A 166 -18.09 10.93 -10.38
C THR A 166 -18.31 9.47 -10.78
N ILE A 167 -17.25 8.67 -10.80
CA ILE A 167 -17.30 7.26 -11.17
C ILE A 167 -17.93 6.48 -10.02
N GLU A 168 -19.04 5.79 -10.28
CA GLU A 168 -19.61 4.86 -9.33
C GLU A 168 -18.76 3.60 -9.22
N ALA A 169 -18.36 3.26 -8.00
CA ALA A 169 -17.47 2.14 -7.72
C ALA A 169 -18.15 1.03 -6.93
N ASP A 170 -17.71 -0.19 -7.17
CA ASP A 170 -18.04 -1.35 -6.36
C ASP A 170 -17.14 -1.45 -5.13
N ILE A 171 -15.87 -1.02 -5.28
CA ILE A 171 -14.87 -1.01 -4.21
C ILE A 171 -14.08 0.30 -4.27
N VAL A 172 -13.90 0.93 -3.11
CA VAL A 172 -12.88 1.95 -2.87
C VAL A 172 -11.84 1.33 -1.95
N VAL A 173 -10.58 1.34 -2.35
CA VAL A 173 -9.46 0.87 -1.51
C VAL A 173 -8.50 2.03 -1.24
N ALA A 174 -8.02 2.13 0.00
CA ALA A 174 -7.04 3.12 0.41
C ALA A 174 -6.10 2.55 1.47
N ASN A 175 -4.79 2.56 1.18
CA ASN A 175 -3.74 2.21 2.14
C ASN A 175 -2.89 3.46 2.43
N ILE A 176 -3.44 4.34 3.27
CA ILE A 176 -2.91 5.67 3.57
C ILE A 176 -3.00 5.96 5.07
N LEU A 177 -2.45 7.10 5.49
CA LEU A 177 -2.46 7.49 6.91
C LEU A 177 -3.88 7.76 7.41
N SER A 178 -4.14 7.45 8.67
CA SER A 178 -5.45 7.60 9.31
C SER A 178 -6.01 9.03 9.21
N GLU A 179 -5.14 10.04 9.31
CA GLU A 179 -5.50 11.45 9.18
C GLU A 179 -6.04 11.80 7.78
N ILE A 180 -5.63 11.04 6.77
CA ILE A 180 -6.07 11.20 5.39
C ILE A 180 -7.30 10.31 5.09
N ILE A 181 -7.46 9.19 5.81
CA ILE A 181 -8.66 8.34 5.70
C ILE A 181 -9.90 9.11 6.17
N VAL A 182 -9.80 9.87 7.27
CA VAL A 182 -10.98 10.59 7.83
C VAL A 182 -11.66 11.49 6.80
N PRO A 183 -10.99 12.43 6.09
CA PRO A 183 -11.63 13.23 5.05
C PRO A 183 -12.07 12.41 3.82
N LEU A 184 -11.46 11.25 3.55
CA LEU A 184 -11.86 10.37 2.44
C LEU A 184 -13.19 9.64 2.71
N ILE A 185 -13.57 9.39 3.97
CA ILE A 185 -14.78 8.62 4.32
C ILE A 185 -16.04 9.13 3.61
N PRO A 186 -16.42 10.44 3.69
CA PRO A 186 -17.61 10.93 3.01
C PRO A 186 -17.48 10.88 1.49
N GLU A 187 -16.29 11.11 0.93
CA GLU A 187 -16.06 11.05 -0.51
C GLU A 187 -16.23 9.60 -1.03
N ALA A 188 -15.67 8.62 -0.31
CA ALA A 188 -15.82 7.20 -0.63
C ALA A 188 -17.29 6.77 -0.54
N TYR A 189 -18.03 7.22 0.49
CA TYR A 189 -19.45 6.93 0.61
C TYR A 189 -20.25 7.48 -0.58
N ALA A 190 -19.93 8.67 -1.05
CA ALA A 190 -20.63 9.30 -2.17
C ALA A 190 -20.48 8.52 -3.48
N VAL A 191 -19.27 8.02 -3.79
CA VAL A 191 -19.00 7.33 -5.05
C VAL A 191 -19.27 5.81 -5.01
N LEU A 192 -19.41 5.22 -3.83
CA LEU A 192 -19.74 3.81 -3.72
C LEU A 192 -21.20 3.54 -4.08
N LYS A 193 -21.42 2.51 -4.88
CA LYS A 193 -22.75 1.94 -5.12
C LYS A 193 -23.36 1.43 -3.82
N PRO A 194 -24.70 1.37 -3.68
CA PRO A 194 -25.33 0.61 -2.61
C PRO A 194 -24.77 -0.82 -2.55
N GLY A 195 -24.37 -1.27 -1.36
CA GLY A 195 -23.70 -2.57 -1.16
C GLY A 195 -22.21 -2.56 -1.46
N GLY A 196 -21.66 -1.47 -1.97
CA GLY A 196 -20.23 -1.31 -2.28
C GLY A 196 -19.35 -1.29 -1.03
N LEU A 197 -18.06 -1.56 -1.20
CA LEU A 197 -17.11 -1.77 -0.11
C LEU A 197 -16.06 -0.66 -0.04
N PHE A 198 -15.77 -0.23 1.18
CA PHE A 198 -14.65 0.64 1.49
C PHE A 198 -13.58 -0.14 2.28
N LEU A 199 -12.45 -0.42 1.62
CA LEU A 199 -11.31 -1.13 2.18
C LEU A 199 -10.25 -0.11 2.61
N THR A 200 -10.00 0.00 3.90
CA THR A 200 -8.99 0.93 4.44
C THR A 200 -7.89 0.18 5.16
N SER A 201 -6.66 0.63 4.99
CA SER A 201 -5.46 0.15 5.67
C SER A 201 -4.49 1.32 5.90
N GLY A 202 -3.32 1.07 6.53
CA GLY A 202 -2.44 2.16 6.95
C GLY A 202 -2.86 2.75 8.29
N ILE A 203 -3.71 2.05 9.03
CA ILE A 203 -4.27 2.47 10.30
C ILE A 203 -3.41 1.88 11.42
N ILE A 204 -2.73 2.74 12.19
CA ILE A 204 -2.06 2.29 13.43
C ILE A 204 -3.11 1.93 14.49
N GLU A 205 -2.82 0.95 15.34
CA GLU A 205 -3.77 0.43 16.33
C GLU A 205 -4.44 1.52 17.18
N ASP A 206 -3.70 2.52 17.62
CA ASP A 206 -4.20 3.65 18.41
C ASP A 206 -5.27 4.49 17.68
N LYS A 207 -5.31 4.45 16.35
CA LYS A 207 -6.27 5.18 15.51
C LYS A 207 -7.45 4.31 15.05
N LYS A 208 -7.44 3.03 15.35
CA LYS A 208 -8.48 2.07 14.92
C LYS A 208 -9.88 2.52 15.31
N GLU A 209 -10.09 2.84 16.59
CA GLU A 209 -11.42 3.23 17.08
C GLU A 209 -11.92 4.55 16.47
N LEU A 210 -11.01 5.49 16.18
CA LEU A 210 -11.35 6.72 15.47
C LEU A 210 -11.94 6.40 14.10
N ILE A 211 -11.24 5.58 13.29
CA ILE A 211 -11.69 5.26 11.93
C ILE A 211 -13.01 4.47 11.97
N LEU A 212 -13.14 3.49 12.87
CA LEU A 212 -14.38 2.73 13.05
C LEU A 212 -15.56 3.65 13.38
N SER A 213 -15.36 4.63 14.27
CA SER A 213 -16.39 5.59 14.69
C SER A 213 -16.79 6.49 13.51
N GLU A 214 -15.83 7.05 12.78
CA GLU A 214 -16.10 7.96 11.66
C GLU A 214 -16.78 7.22 10.49
N GLN A 215 -16.39 5.99 10.18
CA GLN A 215 -17.07 5.18 9.14
C GLN A 215 -18.53 4.88 9.55
N LYS A 216 -18.77 4.49 10.82
CA LYS A 216 -20.13 4.25 11.32
C LYS A 216 -21.00 5.51 11.32
N LYS A 217 -20.44 6.66 11.71
CA LYS A 217 -21.16 7.96 11.66
C LYS A 217 -21.57 8.34 10.24
N GLN A 218 -20.74 7.97 9.23
CA GLN A 218 -21.07 8.20 7.82
C GLN A 218 -22.16 7.28 7.30
N GLY A 219 -22.51 6.20 8.02
CA GLY A 219 -23.53 5.24 7.62
C GLY A 219 -22.97 3.91 7.10
N PHE A 220 -21.66 3.68 7.20
CA PHE A 220 -21.08 2.39 6.84
C PHE A 220 -21.38 1.31 7.89
N THR A 221 -21.60 0.08 7.43
CA THR A 221 -21.59 -1.13 8.27
C THR A 221 -20.19 -1.76 8.23
N ILE A 222 -19.55 -1.92 9.37
CA ILE A 222 -18.25 -2.59 9.46
C ILE A 222 -18.45 -4.09 9.30
N ILE A 223 -17.79 -4.69 8.32
CA ILE A 223 -17.91 -6.14 8.04
C ILE A 223 -16.65 -6.93 8.38
N GLN A 224 -15.49 -6.27 8.46
CA GLN A 224 -14.24 -6.92 8.82
C GLN A 224 -13.28 -5.92 9.43
N VAL A 225 -12.54 -6.38 10.45
CA VAL A 225 -11.36 -5.70 11.02
C VAL A 225 -10.26 -6.73 11.12
N GLN A 226 -9.12 -6.45 10.53
CA GLN A 226 -7.92 -7.29 10.64
C GLN A 226 -6.78 -6.50 11.23
N GLN A 227 -5.89 -7.20 11.93
CA GLN A 227 -4.69 -6.62 12.54
C GLN A 227 -3.47 -7.47 12.23
N MET A 228 -2.36 -6.80 11.90
CA MET A 228 -1.05 -7.41 11.72
C MET A 228 -0.01 -6.52 12.40
N LYS A 229 0.58 -7.01 13.50
CA LYS A 229 1.42 -6.20 14.39
C LYS A 229 0.63 -4.98 14.88
N ASP A 230 1.20 -3.79 14.75
CA ASP A 230 0.62 -2.51 15.17
C ASP A 230 -0.30 -1.87 14.12
N TRP A 231 -0.60 -2.60 13.02
CA TRP A 231 -1.35 -2.09 11.87
C TRP A 231 -2.69 -2.79 11.71
N CYS A 232 -3.71 -2.01 11.37
CA CYS A 232 -5.06 -2.49 11.15
C CYS A 232 -5.54 -2.20 9.73
N SER A 233 -6.44 -3.06 9.24
CA SER A 233 -7.29 -2.81 8.09
C SER A 233 -8.76 -2.99 8.47
N ILE A 234 -9.62 -2.20 7.83
CA ILE A 234 -11.06 -2.19 8.06
C ILE A 234 -11.75 -2.31 6.72
N VAL A 235 -12.71 -3.23 6.62
CA VAL A 235 -13.62 -3.32 5.49
C VAL A 235 -15.00 -2.90 5.97
N ALA A 236 -15.52 -1.85 5.34
CA ALA A 236 -16.83 -1.29 5.62
C ALA A 236 -17.72 -1.40 4.37
N LYS A 237 -19.00 -1.61 4.55
CA LYS A 237 -20.00 -1.77 3.49
C LYS A 237 -20.97 -0.60 3.52
N LYS A 238 -21.23 0.01 2.36
CA LYS A 238 -22.35 0.93 2.20
C LYS A 238 -23.66 0.11 2.21
N PRO A 239 -24.65 0.46 3.05
CA PRO A 239 -25.94 -0.26 3.07
C PRO A 239 -26.59 -0.36 1.69
N LEU A 240 -27.49 -1.31 1.51
CA LEU A 240 -28.37 -1.36 0.35
C LEU A 240 -29.46 -0.28 0.49
N ALA A 241 -30.00 0.21 -0.61
CA ALA A 241 -31.03 1.25 -0.59
C ALA A 241 -32.35 0.83 0.11
N GLU A 242 -32.50 -0.46 0.39
CA GLU A 242 -33.68 -1.02 1.08
C GLU A 242 -33.49 -1.13 2.60
N ASP A 243 -32.26 -0.85 3.09
CA ASP A 243 -31.89 -0.95 4.51
C ASP A 243 -31.91 0.43 5.22
N GLU A 244 -32.29 1.52 4.52
CA GLU A 244 -32.50 2.88 5.05
C GLU A 244 -34.00 3.08 5.47
#